data_44e885799b57f84efcb07b6682973709
#
_entry.id   44e885799b57f84efcb07b6682973709
#
_cell.length_a   1.000
_cell.length_b   1.000
_cell.length_c   1.000
_cell.angle_alpha   90.00
_cell.angle_beta   90.00
_cell.angle_gamma   90.00
#
_symmetry.space_group_name_H-M   'P 1'
#
loop_
_entity.id
_entity.type
_entity.pdbx_description
1 polymer ?
#
loop_
_entity_poly.entity_id
_entity_poly.type
_entity_poly.pdbx_seq_one_letter_code
_entity_poly.pdbx_strand_id
1 'polypeptide(L)'
;MGNFQGQHMPENNLTAAQAPVPADTSYNGSIQVSVVSAIGLIPVENATVTISYTGDPDSPLHVLTTDSSGQTPTVQLPAPPLELSLDPEATQQPYSEYNLFVTAEGYEPVYVSGSEILADEVSMQPIRMNPLATTEEEEKRVNIPVHTLFGDYPPKIPEDEIKPMDETGEIVLSRVVIPEYVIVHDGVPNDPTARNYWVRYRDYIKNVASCEIYSTWPENAIYANILVIQSFTLNRVYTEWYRNQGYNFTITSSTAYDQKWVYGRNIFKNIDYLVDTIFANYLSRPGVRQPIFTSYCDGQRVTCSGLSQWGSKYLGDQGYSAIDIIRYYYGNDMYINSADVISGVPSSGPGYDLGIGSSGEKVRQMQNQLNRIARNYPAIPTITADGIYGPATAEAVRTFQRIFNLPATGVTDYPKWYEISEIYVGVTRISEPG
;
A
#
# COMPACT_ATOMS: atom_id res chain seq x y z
N MET A 1 2.91 34.78 -48.13
CA MET A 1 2.88 35.61 -46.91
C MET A 1 1.48 35.45 -46.31
N GLY A 2 1.33 34.65 -45.30
CA GLY A 2 0.08 34.40 -44.58
C GLY A 2 0.46 34.02 -43.16
N ASN A 3 0.28 34.98 -42.22
CA ASN A 3 0.53 34.84 -40.79
C ASN A 3 -0.45 33.81 -40.19
N PHE A 4 0.07 32.74 -39.64
CA PHE A 4 -0.67 31.95 -38.66
C PHE A 4 -0.36 32.51 -37.26
N GLN A 5 -1.34 33.21 -36.68
CA GLN A 5 -1.37 33.55 -35.29
C GLN A 5 -1.71 32.27 -34.48
N GLY A 6 -0.84 31.93 -33.54
CA GLY A 6 -1.09 30.88 -32.55
C GLY A 6 -2.23 31.28 -31.62
N GLN A 7 -3.29 30.48 -31.60
CA GLN A 7 -4.31 30.54 -30.54
C GLN A 7 -3.76 29.92 -29.29
N HIS A 8 -3.55 30.75 -28.25
CA HIS A 8 -3.39 30.27 -26.88
C HIS A 8 -4.66 29.52 -26.46
N MET A 9 -4.51 28.24 -26.15
CA MET A 9 -5.52 27.52 -25.39
C MET A 9 -5.49 28.05 -23.94
N PRO A 10 -6.64 28.30 -23.31
CA PRO A 10 -6.65 28.64 -21.89
C PRO A 10 -6.27 27.42 -21.07
N GLU A 11 -5.27 27.59 -20.19
CA GLU A 11 -5.01 26.68 -19.09
C GLU A 11 -6.29 26.58 -18.25
N ASN A 12 -6.95 25.43 -18.31
CA ASN A 12 -8.00 25.07 -17.36
C ASN A 12 -7.35 24.82 -16.00
N ASN A 13 -7.18 25.87 -15.23
CA ASN A 13 -7.04 25.78 -13.79
C ASN A 13 -8.37 25.25 -13.22
N LEU A 14 -8.56 23.96 -13.21
CA LEU A 14 -9.49 23.31 -12.31
C LEU A 14 -8.89 23.44 -10.89
N THR A 15 -9.16 24.57 -10.25
CA THR A 15 -9.11 24.66 -8.80
C THR A 15 -10.07 23.58 -8.27
N ALA A 16 -9.50 22.53 -7.68
CA ALA A 16 -10.28 21.59 -6.88
C ALA A 16 -11.14 22.41 -5.92
N ALA A 17 -12.45 22.24 -5.99
CA ALA A 17 -13.35 22.90 -5.08
C ALA A 17 -13.00 22.36 -3.68
N GLN A 18 -12.43 23.23 -2.85
CA GLN A 18 -12.12 22.92 -1.46
C GLN A 18 -13.41 22.47 -0.79
N ALA A 19 -13.48 21.21 -0.40
CA ALA A 19 -14.57 20.72 0.42
C ALA A 19 -14.57 21.53 1.75
N PRO A 20 -15.69 22.16 2.14
CA PRO A 20 -15.76 22.90 3.38
C PRO A 20 -15.48 21.96 4.55
N VAL A 21 -14.79 22.49 5.59
CA VAL A 21 -14.73 21.80 6.89
C VAL A 21 -16.17 21.52 7.30
N PRO A 22 -16.55 20.27 7.58
CA PRO A 22 -17.90 19.95 8.01
C PRO A 22 -18.21 20.73 9.30
N ALA A 23 -19.19 21.62 9.25
CA ALA A 23 -19.56 22.45 10.39
C ALA A 23 -20.20 21.66 11.55
N ASP A 24 -20.47 20.35 11.33
CA ASP A 24 -21.04 19.44 12.34
C ASP A 24 -20.28 18.10 12.28
N THR A 25 -19.19 18.04 13.05
CA THR A 25 -18.27 16.89 13.05
C THR A 25 -18.60 15.96 14.22
N SER A 26 -19.71 15.26 14.12
CA SER A 26 -20.00 14.10 14.98
C SER A 26 -19.16 12.86 14.58
N TYR A 27 -18.55 12.88 13.40
CA TYR A 27 -17.74 11.79 12.85
C TYR A 27 -16.26 12.12 12.90
N ASN A 28 -15.46 11.15 13.26
CA ASN A 28 -14.01 11.25 13.31
C ASN A 28 -13.40 10.00 12.71
N GLY A 29 -12.26 10.18 12.02
CA GLY A 29 -11.31 9.11 11.79
C GLY A 29 -10.06 9.37 12.61
N SER A 30 -9.04 8.57 12.39
CA SER A 30 -7.77 8.71 13.12
C SER A 30 -6.58 8.68 12.18
N ILE A 31 -5.49 9.31 12.58
CA ILE A 31 -4.22 9.24 11.87
C ILE A 31 -3.08 8.88 12.82
N GLN A 32 -2.16 8.05 12.33
CA GLN A 32 -0.84 7.82 12.89
C GLN A 32 0.21 8.08 11.82
N VAL A 33 1.27 8.78 12.18
CA VAL A 33 2.38 9.08 11.25
C VAL A 33 3.59 8.25 11.67
N SER A 34 4.24 7.61 10.70
CA SER A 34 5.51 6.91 10.89
C SER A 34 6.60 7.59 10.07
N VAL A 35 7.71 7.96 10.72
CA VAL A 35 8.81 8.71 10.12
C VAL A 35 10.07 7.86 10.17
N VAL A 36 10.62 7.57 8.98
CA VAL A 36 11.88 6.83 8.84
C VAL A 36 12.84 7.58 7.92
N SER A 37 14.13 7.35 8.11
CA SER A 37 15.14 7.78 7.15
C SER A 37 14.93 7.10 5.80
N ALA A 38 15.10 7.81 4.70
CA ALA A 38 15.08 7.23 3.36
C ALA A 38 16.21 6.21 3.16
N ILE A 39 17.24 6.25 4.00
CA ILE A 39 18.38 5.34 4.00
C ILE A 39 18.25 4.38 5.19
N GLY A 40 18.13 3.07 4.92
CA GLY A 40 18.23 1.99 5.90
C GLY A 40 17.03 1.81 6.82
N LEU A 41 15.88 2.41 6.53
CA LEU A 41 14.66 2.31 7.35
C LEU A 41 14.89 2.59 8.85
N ILE A 42 15.74 3.59 9.16
CA ILE A 42 16.03 3.97 10.53
C ILE A 42 14.90 4.87 11.04
N PRO A 43 14.24 4.53 12.16
CA PRO A 43 13.24 5.41 12.75
C PRO A 43 13.83 6.79 13.05
N VAL A 44 13.07 7.85 12.77
CA VAL A 44 13.45 9.22 13.12
C VAL A 44 12.69 9.59 14.39
N GLU A 45 13.41 9.51 15.52
CA GLU A 45 12.91 9.92 16.82
C GLU A 45 12.92 11.46 16.95
N ASN A 46 11.98 12.01 17.72
CA ASN A 46 11.80 13.44 17.94
C ASN A 46 11.53 14.27 16.67
N ALA A 47 11.06 13.65 15.61
CA ALA A 47 10.53 14.40 14.48
C ALA A 47 9.24 15.13 14.89
N THR A 48 9.13 16.40 14.52
CA THR A 48 7.92 17.18 14.75
C THR A 48 6.98 17.02 13.55
N VAL A 49 5.74 16.61 13.83
CA VAL A 49 4.66 16.44 12.83
C VAL A 49 3.57 17.44 13.13
N THR A 50 3.39 18.42 12.27
CA THR A 50 2.33 19.40 12.34
C THR A 50 1.22 18.99 11.38
N ILE A 51 -0.02 18.88 11.89
CA ILE A 51 -1.22 18.49 11.12
C ILE A 51 -2.15 19.69 11.04
N SER A 52 -2.55 20.05 9.82
CA SER A 52 -3.55 21.09 9.56
C SER A 52 -4.58 20.60 8.55
N TYR A 53 -5.75 21.21 8.53
CA TYR A 53 -6.74 20.96 7.49
C TYR A 53 -6.27 21.53 6.14
N THR A 54 -6.47 20.79 5.04
CA THR A 54 -6.01 21.24 3.72
C THR A 54 -6.63 22.57 3.30
N GLY A 55 -7.88 22.84 3.72
CA GLY A 55 -8.57 24.12 3.47
C GLY A 55 -8.12 25.27 4.37
N ASP A 56 -7.37 24.99 5.45
CA ASP A 56 -6.82 25.99 6.38
C ASP A 56 -5.41 25.57 6.85
N PRO A 57 -4.40 25.66 5.96
CA PRO A 57 -3.07 25.16 6.24
C PRO A 57 -2.31 25.93 7.33
N ASP A 58 -2.71 27.17 7.60
CA ASP A 58 -2.03 28.02 8.56
C ASP A 58 -2.51 27.85 10.01
N SER A 59 -3.55 27.02 10.21
CA SER A 59 -4.13 26.70 11.52
C SER A 59 -3.83 25.25 11.94
N PRO A 60 -2.73 25.01 12.67
CA PRO A 60 -2.39 23.67 13.14
C PRO A 60 -3.46 23.11 14.09
N LEU A 61 -3.94 21.89 13.80
CA LEU A 61 -4.83 21.15 14.69
C LEU A 61 -4.06 20.34 15.72
N HIS A 62 -2.94 19.74 15.31
CA HIS A 62 -2.05 18.97 16.16
C HIS A 62 -0.58 19.28 15.84
N VAL A 63 0.24 19.26 16.89
CA VAL A 63 1.69 19.22 16.79
C VAL A 63 2.14 18.02 17.61
N LEU A 64 2.67 17.01 16.94
CA LEU A 64 3.04 15.72 17.51
C LEU A 64 4.54 15.52 17.40
N THR A 65 5.06 14.61 18.25
CA THR A 65 6.48 14.21 18.21
C THR A 65 6.54 12.69 18.06
N THR A 66 7.48 12.23 17.25
CA THR A 66 7.71 10.79 17.07
C THR A 66 8.52 10.21 18.24
N ASP A 67 8.19 8.97 18.60
CA ASP A 67 8.91 8.15 19.59
C ASP A 67 10.18 7.48 19.01
N SER A 68 10.84 6.64 19.80
CA SER A 68 12.03 5.87 19.39
C SER A 68 11.77 4.86 18.25
N SER A 69 10.54 4.60 17.92
CA SER A 69 10.13 3.79 16.75
C SER A 69 9.77 4.65 15.53
N GLY A 70 9.94 5.97 15.63
CA GLY A 70 9.58 6.92 14.59
C GLY A 70 8.08 7.14 14.46
N GLN A 71 7.28 6.80 15.47
CA GLN A 71 5.82 6.86 15.39
C GLN A 71 5.26 7.98 16.27
N THR A 72 4.23 8.67 15.76
CA THR A 72 3.42 9.58 16.57
C THR A 72 2.38 8.80 17.36
N PRO A 73 1.83 9.37 18.44
CA PRO A 73 0.54 8.93 18.94
C PRO A 73 -0.53 8.96 17.83
N THR A 74 -1.50 8.05 17.91
CA THR A 74 -2.70 8.12 17.06
C THR A 74 -3.60 9.23 17.56
N VAL A 75 -4.01 10.15 16.68
CA VAL A 75 -4.92 11.26 17.02
C VAL A 75 -6.18 11.20 16.16
N GLN A 76 -7.28 11.69 16.74
CA GLN A 76 -8.55 11.80 16.03
C GLN A 76 -8.60 13.09 15.22
N LEU A 77 -9.16 13.00 14.03
CA LEU A 77 -9.39 14.11 13.11
C LEU A 77 -10.83 14.06 12.60
N PRO A 78 -11.48 15.24 12.42
CA PRO A 78 -12.80 15.31 11.81
C PRO A 78 -12.86 14.61 10.45
N ALA A 79 -13.94 13.86 10.24
CA ALA A 79 -14.24 13.17 8.99
C ALA A 79 -15.69 13.39 8.58
N PRO A 80 -16.04 13.30 7.29
CA PRO A 80 -17.43 13.29 6.85
C PRO A 80 -18.20 12.07 7.36
N PRO A 81 -19.55 12.09 7.30
CA PRO A 81 -20.36 10.95 7.65
C PRO A 81 -19.95 9.66 6.94
N LEU A 82 -19.94 8.54 7.68
CA LEU A 82 -19.57 7.21 7.18
C LEU A 82 -20.37 6.81 5.94
N GLU A 83 -21.66 7.17 5.93
CA GLU A 83 -22.62 6.85 4.88
C GLU A 83 -22.16 7.32 3.50
N LEU A 84 -21.40 8.43 3.41
CA LEU A 84 -20.89 8.96 2.14
C LEU A 84 -19.92 8.00 1.44
N SER A 85 -19.13 7.25 2.20
CA SER A 85 -18.21 6.24 1.65
C SER A 85 -18.88 4.91 1.35
N LEU A 86 -20.14 4.74 1.75
CA LEU A 86 -20.95 3.55 1.54
C LEU A 86 -21.98 3.70 0.41
N ASP A 87 -22.20 4.94 -0.06
CA ASP A 87 -23.18 5.27 -1.09
C ASP A 87 -22.51 5.59 -2.43
N PRO A 88 -22.70 4.77 -3.47
CA PRO A 88 -22.14 5.03 -4.80
C PRO A 88 -22.68 6.30 -5.48
N GLU A 89 -23.84 6.80 -5.04
CA GLU A 89 -24.47 8.01 -5.57
C GLU A 89 -24.09 9.28 -4.78
N ALA A 90 -23.22 9.16 -3.77
CA ALA A 90 -22.78 10.30 -2.97
C ALA A 90 -22.08 11.35 -3.84
N THR A 91 -22.58 12.58 -3.79
CA THR A 91 -22.01 13.73 -4.51
C THR A 91 -21.05 14.56 -3.67
N GLN A 92 -20.98 14.29 -2.37
CA GLN A 92 -20.05 14.90 -1.43
C GLN A 92 -18.83 14.00 -1.24
N GLN A 93 -17.67 14.63 -1.05
CA GLN A 93 -16.42 13.90 -0.77
C GLN A 93 -16.55 13.10 0.54
N PRO A 94 -16.31 11.77 0.51
CA PRO A 94 -16.55 10.91 1.66
C PRO A 94 -15.40 10.89 2.69
N TYR A 95 -14.37 11.70 2.51
CA TYR A 95 -13.21 11.82 3.40
C TYR A 95 -12.81 13.29 3.56
N SER A 96 -12.13 13.60 4.65
CA SER A 96 -11.43 14.88 4.84
C SER A 96 -9.98 14.75 4.41
N GLU A 97 -9.39 15.86 3.97
CA GLU A 97 -7.99 15.94 3.55
C GLU A 97 -7.19 16.80 4.53
N TYR A 98 -6.03 16.28 4.91
CA TYR A 98 -5.13 16.96 5.84
C TYR A 98 -3.74 17.14 5.26
N ASN A 99 -3.10 18.24 5.65
CA ASN A 99 -1.70 18.51 5.40
C ASN A 99 -0.86 18.04 6.59
N LEU A 100 0.33 17.51 6.28
CA LEU A 100 1.32 17.18 7.29
C LEU A 100 2.62 17.88 6.94
N PHE A 101 3.16 18.63 7.88
CA PHE A 101 4.49 19.21 7.78
C PHE A 101 5.40 18.52 8.80
N VAL A 102 6.46 17.87 8.30
CA VAL A 102 7.35 17.04 9.11
C VAL A 102 8.76 17.60 9.07
N THR A 103 9.31 17.87 10.25
CA THR A 103 10.68 18.37 10.42
C THR A 103 11.43 17.52 11.43
N ALA A 104 12.73 17.31 11.21
CA ALA A 104 13.62 16.65 12.16
C ALA A 104 15.05 17.19 11.98
N GLU A 105 15.83 17.24 13.07
CA GLU A 105 17.23 17.67 13.02
C GLU A 105 18.05 16.73 12.14
N GLY A 106 18.80 17.30 11.19
CA GLY A 106 19.63 16.56 10.24
C GLY A 106 18.89 15.96 9.05
N TYR A 107 17.62 16.34 8.83
CA TYR A 107 16.81 15.86 7.72
C TYR A 107 16.18 17.00 6.93
N GLU A 108 15.95 16.76 5.63
CA GLU A 108 15.16 17.64 4.79
C GLU A 108 13.68 17.61 5.25
N PRO A 109 12.99 18.78 5.36
CA PRO A 109 11.59 18.81 5.72
C PRO A 109 10.72 18.15 4.66
N VAL A 110 9.60 17.54 5.10
CA VAL A 110 8.63 16.90 4.20
C VAL A 110 7.27 17.53 4.40
N TYR A 111 6.65 17.93 3.30
CA TYR A 111 5.27 18.41 3.27
C TYR A 111 4.39 17.44 2.48
N VAL A 112 3.34 16.93 3.11
CA VAL A 112 2.32 16.09 2.48
C VAL A 112 1.01 16.84 2.46
N SER A 113 0.35 16.88 1.31
CA SER A 113 -0.98 17.45 1.15
C SER A 113 -1.95 16.39 0.65
N GLY A 114 -3.17 16.38 1.19
CA GLY A 114 -4.23 15.48 0.76
C GLY A 114 -4.24 14.12 1.48
N SER A 115 -3.63 14.00 2.68
CA SER A 115 -3.76 12.78 3.48
C SER A 115 -5.23 12.56 3.86
N GLU A 116 -5.81 11.43 3.45
CA GLU A 116 -7.23 11.16 3.56
C GLU A 116 -7.61 10.54 4.91
N ILE A 117 -8.70 11.04 5.50
CA ILE A 117 -9.29 10.54 6.74
C ILE A 117 -10.75 10.17 6.49
N LEU A 118 -11.05 8.90 6.64
CA LEU A 118 -12.39 8.33 6.60
C LEU A 118 -12.95 8.14 8.02
N ALA A 119 -14.28 8.25 8.17
CA ALA A 119 -14.93 8.02 9.44
C ALA A 119 -14.66 6.60 9.97
N ASP A 120 -14.41 6.51 11.28
CA ASP A 120 -14.16 5.27 12.04
C ASP A 120 -12.92 4.48 11.61
N GLU A 121 -12.13 4.99 10.67
CA GLU A 121 -10.93 4.33 10.14
C GLU A 121 -9.64 4.92 10.70
N VAL A 122 -8.60 4.10 10.69
CA VAL A 122 -7.24 4.53 11.05
C VAL A 122 -6.41 4.67 9.79
N SER A 123 -6.04 5.91 9.49
CA SER A 123 -5.08 6.25 8.44
C SER A 123 -3.65 6.16 8.97
N MET A 124 -2.78 5.51 8.24
CA MET A 124 -1.34 5.44 8.52
C MET A 124 -0.59 6.20 7.45
N GLN A 125 0.13 7.26 7.83
CA GLN A 125 0.92 8.06 6.89
C GLN A 125 2.40 7.71 7.03
N PRO A 126 2.98 6.96 6.07
CA PRO A 126 4.42 6.74 6.04
C PRO A 126 5.13 7.97 5.49
N ILE A 127 6.17 8.41 6.19
CA ILE A 127 7.06 9.52 5.80
C ILE A 127 8.48 9.00 5.68
N ARG A 128 9.13 9.28 4.57
CA ARG A 128 10.56 9.00 4.36
C ARG A 128 11.30 10.33 4.21
N MET A 129 12.15 10.65 5.18
CA MET A 129 12.96 11.86 5.21
C MET A 129 14.37 11.60 4.67
N ASN A 130 14.84 12.45 3.77
CA ASN A 130 16.21 12.41 3.31
C ASN A 130 17.12 13.04 4.38
N PRO A 131 18.26 12.40 4.74
CA PRO A 131 19.28 13.09 5.51
C PRO A 131 19.79 14.33 4.75
N LEU A 132 20.04 15.42 5.46
CA LEU A 132 20.63 16.62 4.86
C LEU A 132 22.00 16.28 4.24
N ALA A 133 22.13 16.48 2.94
CA ALA A 133 23.37 16.27 2.19
C ALA A 133 24.28 17.50 2.23
N THR A 134 23.70 18.69 2.39
CA THR A 134 24.36 20.01 2.42
C THR A 134 23.66 20.92 3.42
N THR A 135 24.15 22.14 3.62
CA THR A 135 23.50 23.16 4.47
C THR A 135 22.27 23.82 3.84
N GLU A 136 21.94 23.49 2.62
CA GLU A 136 20.72 23.95 1.95
C GLU A 136 19.60 22.93 2.15
N GLU A 137 18.53 23.36 2.83
CA GLU A 137 17.32 22.57 3.05
C GLU A 137 16.43 22.65 1.79
N GLU A 138 16.14 21.50 1.19
CA GLU A 138 15.18 21.39 0.11
C GLU A 138 13.91 20.70 0.63
N GLU A 139 12.78 21.40 0.61
CA GLU A 139 11.51 20.83 1.08
C GLU A 139 10.96 19.81 0.08
N LYS A 140 10.79 18.58 0.54
CA LYS A 140 10.16 17.54 -0.25
C LYS A 140 8.63 17.66 -0.17
N ARG A 141 7.98 17.85 -1.32
CA ARG A 141 6.52 17.94 -1.42
C ARG A 141 5.91 16.66 -1.97
N VAL A 142 4.86 16.19 -1.31
CA VAL A 142 4.03 15.05 -1.70
C VAL A 142 2.60 15.54 -1.82
N ASN A 143 1.99 15.36 -2.98
CA ASN A 143 0.58 15.69 -3.21
C ASN A 143 -0.18 14.38 -3.44
N ILE A 144 -1.16 14.09 -2.60
CA ILE A 144 -2.07 12.97 -2.75
C ILE A 144 -3.29 13.48 -3.52
N PRO A 145 -3.54 13.00 -4.74
CA PRO A 145 -4.69 13.43 -5.53
C PRO A 145 -5.97 12.83 -4.99
N VAL A 146 -7.09 13.35 -5.46
CA VAL A 146 -8.44 12.87 -5.15
C VAL A 146 -8.55 11.36 -5.34
N HIS A 147 -9.23 10.69 -4.40
CA HIS A 147 -9.46 9.24 -4.41
C HIS A 147 -10.19 8.79 -5.69
N THR A 148 -9.78 7.65 -6.25
CA THR A 148 -10.26 7.15 -7.55
C THR A 148 -11.78 6.96 -7.60
N LEU A 149 -12.40 6.49 -6.51
CA LEU A 149 -13.85 6.32 -6.46
C LEU A 149 -14.65 7.63 -6.35
N PHE A 150 -14.00 8.76 -6.09
CA PHE A 150 -14.65 10.08 -6.04
C PHE A 150 -14.24 10.96 -7.22
N GLY A 151 -12.97 10.91 -7.62
CA GLY A 151 -12.42 11.65 -8.76
C GLY A 151 -12.73 11.02 -10.12
N ASP A 152 -11.94 11.35 -11.13
CA ASP A 152 -12.08 10.79 -12.47
C ASP A 152 -11.66 9.32 -12.52
N TYR A 153 -12.43 8.51 -13.22
CA TYR A 153 -12.13 7.10 -13.49
C TYR A 153 -12.11 6.87 -15.01
N PRO A 154 -10.94 6.81 -15.65
CA PRO A 154 -10.86 6.60 -17.08
C PRO A 154 -11.25 5.15 -17.45
N PRO A 155 -11.85 4.92 -18.65
CA PRO A 155 -12.07 3.58 -19.16
C PRO A 155 -10.77 2.80 -19.24
N LYS A 156 -10.79 1.53 -18.79
CA LYS A 156 -9.65 0.62 -18.91
C LYS A 156 -9.51 0.10 -20.33
N ILE A 157 -8.27 -0.06 -20.77
CA ILE A 157 -7.96 -0.72 -22.04
C ILE A 157 -8.24 -2.22 -21.89
N PRO A 158 -9.11 -2.81 -22.71
CA PRO A 158 -9.40 -4.23 -22.61
C PRO A 158 -8.18 -5.10 -22.95
N GLU A 159 -7.97 -6.15 -22.17
CA GLU A 159 -6.91 -7.13 -22.39
C GLU A 159 -7.42 -8.54 -22.08
N ASP A 160 -6.80 -9.54 -22.70
CA ASP A 160 -7.13 -10.95 -22.47
C ASP A 160 -6.80 -11.38 -21.04
N GLU A 161 -7.68 -12.19 -20.45
CA GLU A 161 -7.53 -12.74 -19.10
C GLU A 161 -6.26 -13.61 -18.98
N ILE A 162 -5.99 -14.41 -20.02
CA ILE A 162 -4.80 -15.24 -20.14
C ILE A 162 -3.96 -14.68 -21.28
N LYS A 163 -2.79 -14.16 -20.95
CA LYS A 163 -1.87 -13.62 -21.95
C LYS A 163 -1.27 -14.77 -22.76
N PRO A 164 -1.20 -14.66 -24.11
CA PRO A 164 -0.47 -15.61 -24.91
C PRO A 164 0.99 -15.64 -24.46
N MET A 165 1.50 -16.84 -24.22
CA MET A 165 2.93 -17.03 -23.99
C MET A 165 3.60 -17.09 -25.34
N ASP A 166 4.53 -16.19 -25.59
CA ASP A 166 5.25 -16.15 -26.87
C ASP A 166 6.02 -17.45 -27.06
N GLU A 167 5.89 -18.10 -28.23
CA GLU A 167 6.57 -19.35 -28.58
C GLU A 167 8.09 -19.17 -28.65
N THR A 168 8.60 -17.93 -28.67
CA THR A 168 10.02 -17.61 -28.71
C THR A 168 10.75 -17.84 -27.38
N GLY A 169 10.04 -18.13 -26.28
CA GLY A 169 10.64 -18.60 -25.03
C GLY A 169 11.39 -17.54 -24.23
N GLU A 170 11.31 -16.29 -24.61
CA GLU A 170 11.96 -15.20 -23.85
C GLU A 170 11.03 -14.68 -22.75
N ILE A 171 11.41 -15.01 -21.52
CA ILE A 171 10.99 -14.35 -20.28
C ILE A 171 9.50 -14.51 -19.93
N VAL A 172 9.07 -15.73 -19.69
CA VAL A 172 7.93 -16.03 -18.81
C VAL A 172 8.48 -16.82 -17.61
N LEU A 173 8.12 -16.41 -16.41
CA LEU A 173 8.53 -17.16 -15.22
C LEU A 173 7.95 -18.56 -15.27
N SER A 174 8.75 -19.59 -14.96
CA SER A 174 8.30 -20.99 -14.94
C SER A 174 7.32 -21.30 -13.80
N ARG A 175 7.22 -20.38 -12.84
CA ARG A 175 6.36 -20.48 -11.64
C ARG A 175 5.99 -19.08 -11.17
N VAL A 176 4.91 -18.97 -10.38
CA VAL A 176 4.51 -17.71 -9.79
C VAL A 176 5.44 -17.35 -8.64
N VAL A 177 5.99 -16.15 -8.69
CA VAL A 177 6.91 -15.61 -7.69
C VAL A 177 6.33 -14.29 -7.19
N ILE A 178 6.24 -14.14 -5.87
CA ILE A 178 6.03 -12.83 -5.27
C ILE A 178 7.34 -12.07 -5.38
N PRO A 179 7.42 -10.98 -6.15
CA PRO A 179 8.65 -10.22 -6.29
C PRO A 179 8.96 -9.44 -5.01
N GLU A 180 10.21 -9.14 -4.76
CA GLU A 180 10.58 -8.23 -3.66
C GLU A 180 10.12 -6.80 -3.97
N TYR A 181 10.32 -6.36 -5.20
CA TYR A 181 9.92 -5.03 -5.70
C TYR A 181 9.14 -5.14 -7.00
N VAL A 182 8.25 -4.19 -7.20
CA VAL A 182 7.72 -3.81 -8.52
C VAL A 182 8.28 -2.46 -8.91
N ILE A 183 8.60 -2.28 -10.19
CA ILE A 183 9.01 -0.97 -10.71
C ILE A 183 7.76 -0.30 -11.25
N VAL A 184 7.33 0.76 -10.58
CA VAL A 184 6.15 1.55 -10.95
C VAL A 184 6.57 2.72 -11.81
N HIS A 185 6.09 2.76 -13.03
CA HIS A 185 6.20 3.93 -13.92
C HIS A 185 5.05 4.89 -13.61
N ASP A 186 5.39 6.05 -13.05
CA ASP A 186 4.38 7.00 -12.54
C ASP A 186 3.78 7.87 -13.66
N GLY A 187 3.07 7.23 -14.57
CA GLY A 187 2.46 7.85 -15.74
C GLY A 187 1.87 6.81 -16.68
N VAL A 188 1.59 7.22 -17.92
CA VAL A 188 1.22 6.32 -19.00
C VAL A 188 2.47 5.69 -19.63
N PRO A 189 2.41 4.49 -20.25
CA PRO A 189 3.58 3.74 -20.67
C PRO A 189 4.58 4.51 -21.56
N ASN A 190 4.08 5.42 -22.38
CA ASN A 190 4.90 6.17 -23.34
C ASN A 190 5.32 7.56 -22.86
N ASP A 191 5.12 7.90 -21.58
CA ASP A 191 5.55 9.16 -21.01
C ASP A 191 7.05 9.09 -20.64
N PRO A 192 7.95 9.71 -21.42
CA PRO A 192 9.39 9.67 -21.13
C PRO A 192 9.80 10.54 -19.94
N THR A 193 8.88 11.36 -19.43
CA THR A 193 9.13 12.26 -18.28
C THR A 193 8.72 11.64 -16.96
N ALA A 194 7.91 10.57 -16.99
CA ALA A 194 7.44 9.86 -15.83
C ALA A 194 8.61 9.15 -15.11
N ARG A 195 8.58 9.19 -13.78
CA ARG A 195 9.61 8.55 -12.95
C ARG A 195 9.30 7.08 -12.74
N ASN A 196 10.34 6.28 -12.60
CA ASN A 196 10.25 4.89 -12.17
C ASN A 196 10.57 4.80 -10.68
N TYR A 197 9.65 4.20 -9.91
CA TYR A 197 9.81 3.97 -8.49
C TYR A 197 9.95 2.48 -8.19
N TRP A 198 10.98 2.11 -7.42
CA TRP A 198 11.13 0.77 -6.87
C TRP A 198 10.30 0.68 -5.60
N VAL A 199 9.20 -0.06 -5.65
CA VAL A 199 8.25 -0.17 -4.56
C VAL A 199 8.19 -1.63 -4.11
N ARG A 200 8.31 -1.90 -2.82
CA ARG A 200 8.12 -3.26 -2.30
C ARG A 200 6.75 -3.77 -2.69
N TYR A 201 6.65 -5.03 -3.06
CA TYR A 201 5.42 -5.60 -3.59
C TYR A 201 4.21 -5.38 -2.66
N ARG A 202 4.37 -5.67 -1.36
CA ARG A 202 3.27 -5.45 -0.40
C ARG A 202 2.90 -3.97 -0.26
N ASP A 203 3.88 -3.08 -0.19
CA ASP A 203 3.64 -1.63 -0.13
C ASP A 203 2.92 -1.13 -1.38
N TYR A 204 3.24 -1.71 -2.55
CA TYR A 204 2.53 -1.43 -3.80
C TYR A 204 1.05 -1.82 -3.70
N ILE A 205 0.75 -3.05 -3.27
CA ILE A 205 -0.63 -3.55 -3.16
C ILE A 205 -1.44 -2.73 -2.13
N LYS A 206 -0.84 -2.42 -0.96
CA LYS A 206 -1.45 -1.58 0.07
C LYS A 206 -1.81 -0.19 -0.46
N ASN A 207 -0.90 0.41 -1.22
CA ASN A 207 -1.08 1.72 -1.84
C ASN A 207 -2.20 1.69 -2.87
N VAL A 208 -2.17 0.75 -3.81
CA VAL A 208 -3.22 0.60 -4.84
C VAL A 208 -4.59 0.38 -4.19
N ALA A 209 -4.70 -0.54 -3.25
CA ALA A 209 -5.96 -0.81 -2.55
C ALA A 209 -6.48 0.45 -1.83
N SER A 210 -5.59 1.21 -1.15
CA SER A 210 -5.96 2.47 -0.50
C SER A 210 -6.28 3.61 -1.49
N CYS A 211 -5.89 3.51 -2.76
CA CYS A 211 -6.27 4.45 -3.82
C CYS A 211 -7.61 4.11 -4.48
N GLU A 212 -7.99 2.84 -4.50
CA GLU A 212 -9.02 2.34 -5.39
C GLU A 212 -10.28 1.82 -4.69
N ILE A 213 -10.24 1.56 -3.37
CA ILE A 213 -11.41 1.14 -2.58
C ILE A 213 -11.44 1.86 -1.23
N TYR A 214 -12.62 2.05 -0.66
CA TYR A 214 -12.74 2.63 0.66
C TYR A 214 -12.55 1.57 1.74
N SER A 215 -11.76 1.90 2.76
CA SER A 215 -11.49 1.03 3.93
C SER A 215 -12.73 0.79 4.80
N THR A 216 -13.75 1.62 4.65
CA THR A 216 -15.06 1.51 5.33
C THR A 216 -15.94 0.38 4.79
N TRP A 217 -15.56 -0.24 3.68
CA TRP A 217 -16.35 -1.32 3.07
C TRP A 217 -16.28 -2.62 3.88
N PRO A 218 -17.24 -3.56 3.70
CA PRO A 218 -17.17 -4.87 4.32
C PRO A 218 -15.86 -5.60 4.02
N GLU A 219 -15.28 -6.26 5.02
CA GLU A 219 -13.98 -6.94 4.92
C GLU A 219 -13.92 -7.94 3.76
N ASN A 220 -14.99 -8.69 3.52
CA ASN A 220 -15.10 -9.64 2.41
C ASN A 220 -15.03 -8.96 1.03
N ALA A 221 -15.57 -7.75 0.89
CA ALA A 221 -15.45 -6.95 -0.33
C ALA A 221 -14.03 -6.41 -0.49
N ILE A 222 -13.43 -5.87 0.57
CA ILE A 222 -12.02 -5.42 0.57
C ILE A 222 -11.11 -6.59 0.20
N TYR A 223 -11.30 -7.76 0.81
CA TYR A 223 -10.53 -8.95 0.52
C TYR A 223 -10.64 -9.37 -0.96
N ALA A 224 -11.85 -9.40 -1.52
CA ALA A 224 -12.06 -9.72 -2.94
C ALA A 224 -11.32 -8.74 -3.87
N ASN A 225 -11.39 -7.44 -3.59
CA ASN A 225 -10.67 -6.42 -4.37
C ASN A 225 -9.14 -6.57 -4.24
N ILE A 226 -8.61 -6.84 -3.05
CA ILE A 226 -7.16 -7.08 -2.87
C ILE A 226 -6.71 -8.29 -3.68
N LEU A 227 -7.44 -9.40 -3.68
CA LEU A 227 -7.10 -10.58 -4.52
C LEU A 227 -7.08 -10.24 -6.01
N VAL A 228 -8.02 -9.43 -6.47
CA VAL A 228 -8.09 -8.96 -7.85
C VAL A 228 -6.89 -8.07 -8.18
N ILE A 229 -6.55 -7.09 -7.32
CA ILE A 229 -5.39 -6.23 -7.45
C ILE A 229 -4.08 -7.04 -7.49
N GLN A 230 -3.93 -8.03 -6.60
CA GLN A 230 -2.76 -8.90 -6.56
C GLN A 230 -2.61 -9.75 -7.82
N SER A 231 -3.72 -10.37 -8.28
CA SER A 231 -3.69 -11.20 -9.48
C SER A 231 -3.32 -10.43 -10.72
N PHE A 232 -3.87 -9.22 -10.87
CA PHE A 232 -3.50 -8.29 -11.93
C PHE A 232 -2.00 -7.97 -11.89
N THR A 233 -1.48 -7.56 -10.74
CA THR A 233 -0.07 -7.22 -10.57
C THR A 233 0.83 -8.42 -10.86
N LEU A 234 0.48 -9.59 -10.32
CA LEU A 234 1.25 -10.82 -10.55
C LEU A 234 1.19 -11.33 -11.99
N ASN A 235 0.10 -11.04 -12.73
CA ASN A 235 0.05 -11.29 -14.16
C ASN A 235 1.09 -10.44 -14.90
N ARG A 236 1.21 -9.14 -14.58
CA ARG A 236 2.24 -8.25 -15.15
C ARG A 236 3.66 -8.74 -14.88
N VAL A 237 3.91 -9.22 -13.63
CA VAL A 237 5.20 -9.79 -13.23
C VAL A 237 5.47 -11.10 -13.97
N TYR A 238 4.51 -12.02 -13.96
CA TYR A 238 4.66 -13.36 -14.52
C TYR A 238 4.92 -13.34 -16.02
N THR A 239 4.20 -12.48 -16.75
CA THR A 239 4.29 -12.36 -18.21
C THR A 239 5.39 -11.41 -18.67
N GLU A 240 6.08 -10.73 -17.74
CA GLU A 240 7.04 -9.67 -18.06
C GLU A 240 6.48 -8.64 -19.07
N TRP A 241 5.18 -8.33 -18.92
CA TRP A 241 4.35 -7.65 -19.90
C TRP A 241 4.99 -6.42 -20.55
N TYR A 242 5.49 -5.49 -19.73
CA TYR A 242 6.12 -4.28 -20.24
C TYR A 242 7.54 -4.51 -20.71
N ARG A 243 8.30 -5.40 -20.06
CA ARG A 243 9.67 -5.72 -20.49
C ARG A 243 9.72 -6.39 -21.85
N ASN A 244 8.75 -7.26 -22.15
CA ASN A 244 8.61 -7.87 -23.48
C ASN A 244 8.25 -6.84 -24.59
N GLN A 245 7.77 -5.65 -24.20
CA GLN A 245 7.52 -4.53 -25.09
C GLN A 245 8.70 -3.52 -25.13
N GLY A 246 9.82 -3.83 -24.47
CA GLY A 246 11.03 -3.00 -24.47
C GLY A 246 11.06 -1.91 -23.38
N TYR A 247 10.13 -1.91 -22.43
CA TYR A 247 10.14 -1.00 -21.29
C TYR A 247 10.99 -1.53 -20.13
N ASN A 248 11.43 -0.64 -19.24
CA ASN A 248 12.27 -0.98 -18.08
C ASN A 248 11.51 -0.92 -16.74
N PHE A 249 10.19 -1.09 -16.76
CA PHE A 249 9.33 -1.09 -15.57
C PHE A 249 8.39 -2.31 -15.56
N THR A 250 7.76 -2.56 -14.42
CA THR A 250 6.85 -3.70 -14.21
C THR A 250 5.40 -3.33 -14.50
N ILE A 251 4.98 -2.12 -14.08
CA ILE A 251 3.58 -1.69 -14.07
C ILE A 251 3.52 -0.16 -14.09
N THR A 252 2.40 0.40 -14.54
CA THR A 252 2.18 1.85 -14.54
C THR A 252 1.27 2.29 -13.39
N SER A 253 1.28 3.60 -13.05
CA SER A 253 0.32 4.19 -12.11
C SER A 253 -1.00 4.62 -12.76
N SER A 254 -1.15 4.38 -14.07
CA SER A 254 -2.32 4.79 -14.85
C SER A 254 -3.45 3.77 -14.75
N THR A 255 -4.62 4.18 -14.25
CA THR A 255 -5.83 3.34 -14.17
C THR A 255 -6.38 2.92 -15.53
N ALA A 256 -6.04 3.60 -16.62
CA ALA A 256 -6.42 3.20 -17.97
C ALA A 256 -5.66 1.96 -18.44
N TYR A 257 -4.40 1.83 -18.09
CA TYR A 257 -3.51 0.73 -18.46
C TYR A 257 -3.39 -0.33 -17.36
N ASP A 258 -3.22 0.12 -16.12
CA ASP A 258 -2.98 -0.75 -14.97
C ASP A 258 -3.81 -0.32 -13.75
N GLN A 259 -3.15 0.13 -12.68
CA GLN A 259 -3.73 0.36 -11.36
C GLN A 259 -3.33 1.72 -10.83
N LYS A 260 -4.18 2.35 -10.02
CA LYS A 260 -3.84 3.62 -9.39
C LYS A 260 -2.85 3.42 -8.27
N TRP A 261 -1.65 3.91 -8.46
CA TRP A 261 -0.64 4.04 -7.42
C TRP A 261 -0.29 5.52 -7.25
N VAL A 262 -0.06 5.97 -6.01
CA VAL A 262 0.26 7.37 -5.70
C VAL A 262 1.45 7.42 -4.76
N TYR A 263 2.51 8.13 -5.15
CA TYR A 263 3.67 8.33 -4.31
C TYR A 263 3.31 9.00 -2.99
N GLY A 264 3.70 8.38 -1.86
CA GLY A 264 3.53 8.95 -0.52
C GLY A 264 2.09 8.93 0.04
N ARG A 265 1.16 8.20 -0.60
CA ARG A 265 -0.20 8.03 -0.12
C ARG A 265 -0.24 7.40 1.27
N ASN A 266 -1.18 7.87 2.11
CA ASN A 266 -1.56 7.20 3.35
C ASN A 266 -2.25 5.84 3.08
N ILE A 267 -2.05 4.91 3.99
CA ILE A 267 -2.60 3.54 3.93
C ILE A 267 -3.60 3.38 5.08
N PHE A 268 -4.70 2.66 4.84
CA PHE A 268 -5.66 2.35 5.89
C PHE A 268 -5.29 1.05 6.62
N LYS A 269 -5.41 1.05 7.93
CA LYS A 269 -4.92 -0.02 8.80
C LYS A 269 -5.52 -1.39 8.51
N ASN A 270 -6.82 -1.47 8.20
CA ASN A 270 -7.48 -2.72 7.84
C ASN A 270 -7.03 -3.25 6.47
N ILE A 271 -6.80 -2.36 5.49
CA ILE A 271 -6.23 -2.72 4.19
C ILE A 271 -4.80 -3.24 4.37
N ASP A 272 -3.97 -2.54 5.16
CA ASP A 272 -2.61 -2.96 5.50
C ASP A 272 -2.60 -4.38 6.06
N TYR A 273 -3.43 -4.64 7.07
CA TYR A 273 -3.56 -5.95 7.69
C TYR A 273 -4.01 -7.06 6.72
N LEU A 274 -5.03 -6.77 5.90
CA LEU A 274 -5.54 -7.76 4.93
C LEU A 274 -4.49 -8.09 3.86
N VAL A 275 -3.80 -7.10 3.32
CA VAL A 275 -2.72 -7.34 2.35
C VAL A 275 -1.64 -8.22 2.97
N ASP A 276 -1.18 -7.92 4.17
CA ASP A 276 -0.15 -8.73 4.84
C ASP A 276 -0.61 -10.18 5.11
N THR A 277 -1.91 -10.37 5.31
CA THR A 277 -2.48 -11.72 5.52
C THR A 277 -2.49 -12.55 4.24
N ILE A 278 -2.69 -11.93 3.08
CA ILE A 278 -2.95 -12.66 1.82
C ILE A 278 -1.97 -12.35 0.69
N PHE A 279 -0.87 -11.65 0.95
CA PHE A 279 0.04 -11.11 -0.08
C PHE A 279 0.60 -12.15 -1.05
N ALA A 280 0.62 -13.44 -0.68
CA ALA A 280 1.07 -14.51 -1.55
C ALA A 280 -0.05 -15.14 -2.39
N ASN A 281 -1.30 -14.72 -2.19
CA ASN A 281 -2.45 -15.30 -2.87
C ASN A 281 -2.71 -14.63 -4.22
N TYR A 282 -3.22 -15.41 -5.16
CA TYR A 282 -3.64 -14.93 -6.47
C TYR A 282 -4.77 -15.79 -7.04
N LEU A 283 -5.43 -15.27 -8.07
CA LEU A 283 -6.52 -15.97 -8.75
C LEU A 283 -5.98 -16.76 -9.93
N SER A 284 -6.50 -17.96 -10.10
CA SER A 284 -6.14 -18.87 -11.19
C SER A 284 -7.32 -19.69 -11.67
N ARG A 285 -7.20 -20.24 -12.89
CA ARG A 285 -8.15 -21.20 -13.46
C ARG A 285 -7.55 -22.60 -13.48
N PRO A 286 -8.38 -23.66 -13.49
CA PRO A 286 -7.90 -25.04 -13.60
C PRO A 286 -6.97 -25.23 -14.81
N GLY A 287 -5.78 -25.80 -14.58
CA GLY A 287 -4.81 -26.07 -15.63
C GLY A 287 -4.01 -24.86 -16.15
N VAL A 288 -4.29 -23.65 -15.65
CA VAL A 288 -3.55 -22.43 -15.99
C VAL A 288 -2.58 -22.08 -14.89
N ARG A 289 -1.29 -21.93 -15.20
CA ARG A 289 -0.25 -21.60 -14.22
C ARG A 289 -0.12 -20.11 -13.97
N GLN A 290 -0.32 -19.28 -15.00
CA GLN A 290 -0.19 -17.84 -14.84
C GLN A 290 -1.30 -17.28 -13.94
N PRO A 291 -1.01 -16.28 -13.09
CA PRO A 291 -2.05 -15.49 -12.44
C PRO A 291 -2.97 -14.87 -13.48
N ILE A 292 -4.28 -14.90 -13.24
CA ILE A 292 -5.26 -14.33 -14.16
C ILE A 292 -5.09 -12.81 -14.22
N PHE A 293 -5.13 -12.26 -15.43
CA PHE A 293 -5.30 -10.83 -15.62
C PHE A 293 -6.73 -10.45 -15.27
N THR A 294 -6.91 -9.88 -14.11
CA THR A 294 -8.21 -9.54 -13.55
C THR A 294 -8.61 -8.13 -13.97
N SER A 295 -9.39 -7.98 -15.03
CA SER A 295 -10.01 -6.68 -15.35
C SER A 295 -10.99 -6.29 -14.24
N TYR A 296 -11.00 -5.03 -13.84
CA TYR A 296 -11.95 -4.47 -12.88
C TYR A 296 -12.12 -2.96 -13.09
N CYS A 297 -13.18 -2.39 -12.56
CA CYS A 297 -13.49 -0.96 -12.64
C CYS A 297 -14.40 -0.55 -11.48
N ASP A 298 -14.69 0.75 -11.36
CA ASP A 298 -15.59 1.23 -10.32
C ASP A 298 -17.01 0.66 -10.43
N GLY A 299 -17.48 0.39 -11.66
CA GLY A 299 -18.78 -0.19 -11.92
C GLY A 299 -19.94 0.80 -11.84
N GLN A 300 -19.65 2.10 -11.69
CA GLN A 300 -20.61 3.20 -11.69
C GLN A 300 -20.40 4.12 -12.89
N ARG A 301 -19.24 4.77 -12.98
CA ARG A 301 -18.88 5.68 -14.08
C ARG A 301 -18.37 4.93 -15.29
N VAL A 302 -17.71 3.78 -15.04
CA VAL A 302 -17.15 2.90 -16.06
C VAL A 302 -17.65 1.48 -15.84
N THR A 303 -18.05 0.82 -16.91
CA THR A 303 -18.37 -0.62 -16.93
C THR A 303 -17.22 -1.40 -17.57
N CYS A 304 -16.93 -2.58 -17.06
CA CYS A 304 -15.90 -3.49 -17.55
C CYS A 304 -16.39 -4.95 -17.52
N SER A 305 -15.65 -5.84 -18.15
CA SER A 305 -15.98 -7.28 -18.19
C SER A 305 -15.62 -8.03 -16.90
N GLY A 306 -14.98 -7.37 -15.92
CA GLY A 306 -14.51 -7.95 -14.68
C GLY A 306 -15.28 -7.46 -13.47
N LEU A 307 -14.59 -7.44 -12.32
CA LEU A 307 -15.21 -7.06 -11.06
C LEU A 307 -15.59 -5.58 -11.04
N SER A 308 -16.85 -5.29 -10.66
CA SER A 308 -17.30 -3.96 -10.26
C SER A 308 -16.92 -3.74 -8.79
N GLN A 309 -16.15 -2.70 -8.49
CA GLN A 309 -15.74 -2.38 -7.12
C GLN A 309 -16.96 -2.08 -6.25
N TRP A 310 -17.86 -1.19 -6.68
CA TRP A 310 -19.12 -0.93 -5.96
C TRP A 310 -20.05 -2.15 -5.92
N GLY A 311 -20.08 -2.95 -7.00
CA GLY A 311 -20.84 -4.19 -7.01
C GLY A 311 -20.29 -5.23 -6.01
N SER A 312 -18.97 -5.28 -5.82
CA SER A 312 -18.34 -6.14 -4.80
C SER A 312 -18.72 -5.72 -3.39
N LYS A 313 -18.80 -4.40 -3.14
CA LYS A 313 -19.30 -3.85 -1.86
C LYS A 313 -20.74 -4.25 -1.62
N TYR A 314 -21.61 -4.13 -2.62
CA TYR A 314 -23.01 -4.54 -2.52
C TYR A 314 -23.16 -6.03 -2.19
N LEU A 315 -22.39 -6.91 -2.83
CA LEU A 315 -22.40 -8.34 -2.52
C LEU A 315 -21.82 -8.61 -1.12
N GLY A 316 -20.79 -7.86 -0.72
CA GLY A 316 -20.23 -7.93 0.62
C GLY A 316 -21.24 -7.58 1.72
N ASP A 317 -22.05 -6.54 1.53
CA ASP A 317 -23.15 -6.17 2.42
C ASP A 317 -24.20 -7.28 2.56
N GLN A 318 -24.37 -8.11 1.53
CA GLN A 318 -25.27 -9.27 1.55
C GLN A 318 -24.63 -10.52 2.19
N GLY A 319 -23.39 -10.43 2.66
CA GLY A 319 -22.69 -11.52 3.33
C GLY A 319 -22.03 -12.55 2.38
N TYR A 320 -21.86 -12.23 1.11
CA TYR A 320 -21.09 -13.07 0.21
C TYR A 320 -19.63 -13.16 0.67
N SER A 321 -19.05 -14.35 0.65
CA SER A 321 -17.62 -14.49 0.91
C SER A 321 -16.78 -13.88 -0.23
N ALA A 322 -15.51 -13.56 0.05
CA ALA A 322 -14.61 -13.00 -0.97
C ALA A 322 -14.53 -13.88 -2.23
N ILE A 323 -14.47 -15.22 -2.08
CA ILE A 323 -14.42 -16.12 -3.23
C ILE A 323 -15.75 -16.16 -3.99
N ASP A 324 -16.90 -16.02 -3.30
CA ASP A 324 -18.20 -15.98 -3.97
C ASP A 324 -18.38 -14.67 -4.75
N ILE A 325 -17.89 -13.54 -4.21
CA ILE A 325 -17.82 -12.26 -4.92
C ILE A 325 -16.97 -12.41 -6.19
N ILE A 326 -15.79 -13.01 -6.08
CA ILE A 326 -14.91 -13.25 -7.22
C ILE A 326 -15.58 -14.12 -8.27
N ARG A 327 -16.22 -15.23 -7.85
CA ARG A 327 -16.90 -16.16 -8.74
C ARG A 327 -18.12 -15.54 -9.43
N TYR A 328 -18.78 -14.59 -8.79
CA TYR A 328 -19.88 -13.85 -9.39
C TYR A 328 -19.44 -13.11 -10.66
N TYR A 329 -18.22 -12.53 -10.67
CA TYR A 329 -17.70 -11.75 -11.79
C TYR A 329 -16.87 -12.56 -12.78
N TYR A 330 -16.10 -13.54 -12.30
CA TYR A 330 -15.13 -14.28 -13.12
C TYR A 330 -15.53 -15.73 -13.40
N GLY A 331 -16.65 -16.21 -12.85
CA GLY A 331 -17.14 -17.57 -13.05
C GLY A 331 -16.74 -18.55 -11.95
N ASN A 332 -17.51 -19.65 -11.87
CA ASN A 332 -17.44 -20.62 -10.75
C ASN A 332 -16.16 -21.46 -10.70
N ASP A 333 -15.41 -21.52 -11.79
CA ASP A 333 -14.14 -22.24 -11.90
C ASP A 333 -12.93 -21.42 -11.43
N MET A 334 -13.15 -20.18 -10.98
CA MET A 334 -12.11 -19.37 -10.36
C MET A 334 -11.80 -19.89 -8.95
N TYR A 335 -10.50 -19.97 -8.61
CA TYR A 335 -10.04 -20.34 -7.28
C TYR A 335 -8.83 -19.50 -6.83
N ILE A 336 -8.65 -19.43 -5.51
CA ILE A 336 -7.51 -18.75 -4.87
C ILE A 336 -6.36 -19.76 -4.80
N ASN A 337 -5.21 -19.35 -5.31
CA ASN A 337 -3.96 -20.08 -5.24
C ASN A 337 -2.93 -19.29 -4.42
N SER A 338 -1.81 -19.91 -4.07
CA SER A 338 -0.70 -19.26 -3.37
C SER A 338 0.59 -19.45 -4.16
N ALA A 339 1.42 -18.42 -4.20
CA ALA A 339 2.71 -18.49 -4.86
C ALA A 339 3.69 -19.40 -4.09
N ASP A 340 4.44 -20.20 -4.84
CA ASP A 340 5.43 -21.12 -4.28
C ASP A 340 6.69 -20.43 -3.77
N VAL A 341 6.99 -19.24 -4.31
CA VAL A 341 8.24 -18.52 -4.08
C VAL A 341 7.97 -17.09 -3.70
N ILE A 342 8.60 -16.65 -2.62
CA ILE A 342 8.65 -15.25 -2.19
C ILE A 342 10.09 -14.79 -2.28
N SER A 343 10.32 -13.78 -3.14
CA SER A 343 11.64 -13.20 -3.38
C SER A 343 12.08 -12.28 -2.23
N GLY A 344 13.36 -12.04 -2.10
CA GLY A 344 13.90 -11.05 -1.15
C GLY A 344 13.88 -11.46 0.32
N VAL A 345 13.52 -12.70 0.65
CA VAL A 345 13.53 -13.19 2.04
C VAL A 345 14.65 -14.22 2.25
N PRO A 346 15.35 -14.20 3.42
CA PRO A 346 16.48 -15.07 3.68
C PRO A 346 16.13 -16.56 3.72
N SER A 347 14.90 -16.89 4.10
CA SER A 347 14.41 -18.27 4.10
C SER A 347 12.88 -18.32 4.16
N SER A 348 12.34 -19.41 3.63
CA SER A 348 10.91 -19.73 3.73
C SER A 348 10.45 -19.81 5.19
N GLY A 349 9.18 -19.51 5.44
CA GLY A 349 8.53 -19.72 6.72
C GLY A 349 8.59 -21.20 7.16
N PRO A 350 8.36 -21.47 8.45
CA PRO A 350 8.41 -22.83 8.98
C PRO A 350 7.27 -23.74 8.51
N GLY A 351 6.20 -23.19 7.93
CA GLY A 351 5.01 -23.93 7.53
C GLY A 351 3.99 -24.15 8.67
N TYR A 352 4.28 -23.62 9.85
CA TYR A 352 3.40 -23.64 11.04
C TYR A 352 3.71 -22.42 11.91
N ASP A 353 2.76 -22.06 12.76
CA ASP A 353 2.90 -20.91 13.65
C ASP A 353 3.95 -21.17 14.74
N LEU A 354 4.79 -20.16 15.02
CA LEU A 354 5.73 -20.18 16.12
C LEU A 354 5.15 -19.40 17.32
N GLY A 355 5.12 -20.06 18.48
CA GLY A 355 4.63 -19.49 19.73
C GLY A 355 5.33 -20.11 20.94
N ILE A 356 4.90 -19.75 22.16
CA ILE A 356 5.47 -20.30 23.40
C ILE A 356 5.43 -21.82 23.36
N GLY A 357 6.59 -22.45 23.56
CA GLY A 357 6.79 -23.91 23.46
C GLY A 357 7.37 -24.37 22.14
N SER A 358 7.38 -23.56 21.09
CA SER A 358 8.09 -23.87 19.85
C SER A 358 9.60 -23.86 20.07
N SER A 359 10.34 -24.71 19.34
CA SER A 359 11.79 -24.75 19.41
C SER A 359 12.43 -25.17 18.09
N GLY A 360 13.70 -24.86 17.91
CA GLY A 360 14.50 -25.28 16.76
C GLY A 360 15.14 -24.14 16.00
N GLU A 361 15.69 -24.44 14.83
CA GLU A 361 16.49 -23.50 14.05
C GLU A 361 15.66 -22.31 13.50
N LYS A 362 14.41 -22.55 13.13
CA LYS A 362 13.52 -21.46 12.68
C LYS A 362 13.24 -20.44 13.79
N VAL A 363 13.07 -20.89 15.03
CA VAL A 363 12.95 -20.01 16.19
C VAL A 363 14.24 -19.21 16.39
N ARG A 364 15.40 -19.85 16.34
CA ARG A 364 16.71 -19.20 16.48
C ARG A 364 16.94 -18.17 15.37
N GLN A 365 16.59 -18.50 14.13
CA GLN A 365 16.68 -17.58 13.00
C GLN A 365 15.85 -16.33 13.24
N MET A 366 14.58 -16.48 13.63
CA MET A 366 13.68 -15.38 13.93
C MET A 366 14.21 -14.51 15.10
N GLN A 367 14.71 -15.14 16.17
CA GLN A 367 15.32 -14.43 17.30
C GLN A 367 16.53 -13.58 16.86
N ASN A 368 17.38 -14.11 15.97
CA ASN A 368 18.51 -13.36 15.41
C ASN A 368 18.03 -12.18 14.54
N GLN A 369 16.99 -12.37 13.73
CA GLN A 369 16.40 -11.30 12.92
C GLN A 369 15.82 -10.20 13.81
N LEU A 370 15.04 -10.55 14.84
CA LEU A 370 14.49 -9.59 15.81
C LEU A 370 15.60 -8.81 16.54
N ASN A 371 16.66 -9.47 16.98
CA ASN A 371 17.80 -8.82 17.63
C ASN A 371 18.51 -7.83 16.68
N ARG A 372 18.58 -8.15 15.39
CA ARG A 372 19.15 -7.22 14.40
C ARG A 372 18.23 -6.02 14.17
N ILE A 373 16.92 -6.25 14.08
CA ILE A 373 15.92 -5.19 13.95
C ILE A 373 15.92 -4.29 15.19
N ALA A 374 16.05 -4.87 16.38
CA ALA A 374 16.09 -4.15 17.65
C ALA A 374 17.21 -3.08 17.74
N ARG A 375 18.29 -3.21 16.95
CA ARG A 375 19.34 -2.17 16.87
C ARG A 375 18.83 -0.88 16.23
N ASN A 376 17.89 -0.96 15.32
CA ASN A 376 17.26 0.18 14.67
C ASN A 376 15.97 0.60 15.41
N TYR A 377 15.29 -0.35 16.06
CA TYR A 377 14.04 -0.16 16.79
C TYR A 377 14.22 -0.54 18.26
N PRO A 378 14.82 0.32 19.10
CA PRO A 378 15.25 -0.02 20.45
C PRO A 378 14.11 -0.34 21.42
N ALA A 379 12.86 -0.04 21.07
CA ALA A 379 11.69 -0.48 21.83
C ALA A 379 11.51 -2.00 21.81
N ILE A 380 12.06 -2.72 20.81
CA ILE A 380 12.04 -4.19 20.75
C ILE A 380 13.09 -4.75 21.72
N PRO A 381 12.71 -5.54 22.73
CA PRO A 381 13.67 -6.12 23.65
C PRO A 381 14.65 -7.06 22.93
N THR A 382 15.95 -6.92 23.25
CA THR A 382 16.95 -7.89 22.83
C THR A 382 16.79 -9.18 23.62
N ILE A 383 16.80 -10.33 22.92
CA ILE A 383 16.56 -11.64 23.48
C ILE A 383 17.71 -12.61 23.21
N THR A 384 17.82 -13.68 24.00
CA THR A 384 18.78 -14.76 23.73
C THR A 384 18.30 -15.56 22.50
N ALA A 385 19.16 -15.71 21.50
CA ALA A 385 18.86 -16.52 20.31
C ALA A 385 19.22 -17.99 20.56
N ASP A 386 18.51 -18.63 21.48
CA ASP A 386 18.72 -20.01 21.92
C ASP A 386 17.92 -21.05 21.12
N GLY A 387 17.00 -20.57 20.26
CA GLY A 387 16.10 -21.44 19.52
C GLY A 387 14.91 -21.95 20.33
N ILE A 388 14.61 -21.35 21.49
CA ILE A 388 13.46 -21.67 22.33
C ILE A 388 12.50 -20.49 22.35
N TYR A 389 11.27 -20.69 21.94
CA TYR A 389 10.24 -19.67 21.97
C TYR A 389 9.63 -19.57 23.36
N GLY A 390 10.27 -18.80 24.23
CA GLY A 390 9.83 -18.53 25.60
C GLY A 390 9.04 -17.21 25.72
N PRO A 391 8.64 -16.83 26.97
CA PRO A 391 7.92 -15.59 27.22
C PRO A 391 8.66 -14.32 26.74
N ALA A 392 10.00 -14.28 26.87
CA ALA A 392 10.83 -13.16 26.40
C ALA A 392 10.74 -13.02 24.86
N THR A 393 10.79 -14.12 24.13
CA THR A 393 10.61 -14.14 22.68
C THR A 393 9.20 -13.65 22.30
N ALA A 394 8.18 -14.13 23.00
CA ALA A 394 6.79 -13.70 22.77
C ALA A 394 6.60 -12.19 22.98
N GLU A 395 7.27 -11.60 23.99
CA GLU A 395 7.17 -10.14 24.23
C GLU A 395 7.93 -9.32 23.18
N ALA A 396 9.10 -9.78 22.75
CA ALA A 396 9.83 -9.15 21.65
C ALA A 396 8.98 -9.17 20.35
N VAL A 397 8.32 -10.29 20.07
CA VAL A 397 7.41 -10.41 18.92
C VAL A 397 6.19 -9.48 19.09
N ARG A 398 5.55 -9.41 20.27
CA ARG A 398 4.44 -8.46 20.51
C ARG A 398 4.85 -7.01 20.30
N THR A 399 6.03 -6.64 20.74
CA THR A 399 6.55 -5.28 20.57
C THR A 399 6.83 -5.00 19.10
N PHE A 400 7.44 -5.94 18.38
CA PHE A 400 7.58 -5.86 16.93
C PHE A 400 6.21 -5.66 16.25
N GLN A 401 5.24 -6.49 16.60
CA GLN A 401 3.89 -6.44 16.03
C GLN A 401 3.21 -5.08 16.27
N ARG A 402 3.37 -4.47 17.45
CA ARG A 402 2.81 -3.12 17.73
C ARG A 402 3.48 -2.06 16.85
N ILE A 403 4.81 -2.10 16.71
CA ILE A 403 5.57 -1.14 15.90
C ILE A 403 5.19 -1.21 14.43
N PHE A 404 4.97 -2.41 13.91
CA PHE A 404 4.64 -2.61 12.50
C PHE A 404 3.14 -2.84 12.24
N ASN A 405 2.29 -2.33 13.14
CA ASN A 405 0.81 -2.32 13.02
C ASN A 405 0.15 -3.70 12.82
N LEU A 406 0.82 -4.76 13.25
CA LEU A 406 0.31 -6.13 13.22
C LEU A 406 -0.47 -6.44 14.51
N PRO A 407 -1.43 -7.39 14.49
CA PRO A 407 -2.07 -7.87 15.70
C PRO A 407 -1.05 -8.39 16.72
N ALA A 408 -1.00 -7.76 17.90
CA ALA A 408 0.02 -8.02 18.93
C ALA A 408 -0.26 -9.31 19.72
N THR A 409 -0.29 -10.43 19.04
CA THR A 409 -0.60 -11.76 19.61
C THR A 409 0.59 -12.38 20.35
N GLY A 410 1.82 -12.01 19.99
CA GLY A 410 3.03 -12.69 20.45
C GLY A 410 3.24 -14.06 19.80
N VAL A 411 2.54 -14.34 18.69
CA VAL A 411 2.68 -15.53 17.86
C VAL A 411 3.17 -15.08 16.48
N THR A 412 4.11 -15.82 15.91
CA THR A 412 4.62 -15.58 14.56
C THR A 412 3.99 -16.58 13.62
N ASP A 413 2.89 -16.19 12.98
CA ASP A 413 2.25 -16.89 11.89
C ASP A 413 2.94 -16.59 10.54
N TYR A 414 2.37 -17.09 9.45
CA TYR A 414 2.91 -16.92 8.11
C TYR A 414 3.13 -15.44 7.73
N PRO A 415 2.14 -14.51 7.84
CA PRO A 415 2.34 -13.12 7.51
C PRO A 415 3.45 -12.46 8.34
N LYS A 416 3.47 -12.73 9.64
CA LYS A 416 4.42 -12.11 10.57
C LYS A 416 5.86 -12.61 10.39
N TRP A 417 6.03 -13.88 9.98
CA TRP A 417 7.35 -14.39 9.60
C TRP A 417 7.94 -13.57 8.44
N TYR A 418 7.14 -13.33 7.42
CA TYR A 418 7.61 -12.59 6.24
C TYR A 418 7.78 -11.11 6.53
N GLU A 419 6.98 -10.52 7.42
CA GLU A 419 7.19 -9.14 7.87
C GLU A 419 8.51 -8.99 8.62
N ILE A 420 8.80 -9.88 9.58
CA ILE A 420 10.10 -9.90 10.28
C ILE A 420 11.25 -10.04 9.27
N SER A 421 11.13 -10.94 8.32
CA SER A 421 12.16 -11.19 7.31
C SER A 421 12.37 -9.98 6.40
N GLU A 422 11.32 -9.30 5.98
CA GLU A 422 11.38 -8.11 5.13
C GLU A 422 11.99 -6.91 5.83
N ILE A 423 11.56 -6.64 7.07
CA ILE A 423 12.16 -5.57 7.89
C ILE A 423 13.63 -5.88 8.18
N TYR A 424 13.97 -7.15 8.47
CA TYR A 424 15.36 -7.57 8.65
C TYR A 424 16.22 -7.27 7.42
N VAL A 425 15.74 -7.61 6.22
CA VAL A 425 16.43 -7.29 4.96
C VAL A 425 16.56 -5.77 4.79
N GLY A 426 15.49 -5.02 5.05
CA GLY A 426 15.50 -3.57 4.96
C GLY A 426 16.54 -2.90 5.85
N VAL A 427 16.65 -3.34 7.13
CA VAL A 427 17.64 -2.76 8.07
C VAL A 427 19.06 -3.28 7.88
N THR A 428 19.29 -4.31 7.06
CA THR A 428 20.62 -4.87 6.80
C THR A 428 21.23 -4.39 5.49
N ARG A 429 20.43 -3.94 4.53
CA ARG A 429 20.87 -3.44 3.22
C ARG A 429 21.26 -1.96 3.25
N ILE A 430 22.03 -1.50 4.22
CA ILE A 430 22.40 -0.10 4.43
C ILE A 430 23.30 0.47 3.28
N SER A 431 23.81 -0.35 2.40
CA SER A 431 24.82 0.03 1.42
C SER A 431 24.45 -0.20 -0.04
N GLU A 432 23.22 -0.59 -0.37
CA GLU A 432 22.79 -0.61 -1.76
C GLU A 432 22.23 0.77 -2.13
N PRO A 433 22.88 1.51 -3.06
CA PRO A 433 22.29 2.75 -3.57
C PRO A 433 21.02 2.40 -4.33
N GLY A 434 19.89 3.05 -3.95
CA GLY A 434 18.61 2.99 -4.64
C GLY A 434 18.63 3.64 -6.00
#